data_f56c282c26c54ca218da1325943a2be0
#
_entry.id   f56c282c26c54ca218da1325943a2be0
#
_cell.length_a   1.000
_cell.length_b   1.000
_cell.length_c   1.000
_cell.angle_alpha   90.00
_cell.angle_beta   90.00
_cell.angle_gamma   90.00
#
_symmetry.space_group_name_H-M   'P 1'
#
loop_
_entity.id
_entity.type
_entity.pdbx_description
1 polymer ?
#
loop_
_entity_poly.entity_id
_entity_poly.type
_entity_poly.pdbx_seq_one_letter_code
_entity_poly.pdbx_strand_id
1 'polypeptide(L)'
;MAEQLLRHGAYEYAKKVFDDIRAFSIDEPGVSRQGYGPKEQMVHDYMIEQAKQLDLEVFIDKCGNLFLTLPGEDRTLPALMTGSHGDSVPQGGHYDGLAGVVAAMTTMWWMRQVGHKPKRDITMLVTRM
;
A
#
# COMPACT_ATOMS: atom_id res chain seq x y z
N MET A 1 2.57 -19.84 -18.88
CA MET A 1 2.39 -18.54 -19.59
C MET A 1 1.53 -17.59 -18.76
N ALA A 2 0.31 -17.94 -18.37
CA ALA A 2 -0.55 -17.04 -17.54
C ALA A 2 0.08 -16.65 -16.20
N GLU A 3 0.70 -17.59 -15.49
CA GLU A 3 1.39 -17.31 -14.23
C GLU A 3 2.59 -16.37 -14.40
N GLN A 4 3.36 -16.51 -15.47
CA GLN A 4 4.46 -15.60 -15.76
C GLN A 4 3.99 -14.19 -16.09
N LEU A 5 2.86 -14.05 -16.81
CA LEU A 5 2.24 -12.77 -17.10
C LEU A 5 1.73 -12.09 -15.82
N LEU A 6 1.13 -12.85 -14.91
CA LEU A 6 0.68 -12.34 -13.61
C LEU A 6 1.83 -11.90 -12.72
N ARG A 7 2.93 -12.66 -12.68
CA ARG A 7 4.13 -12.29 -11.93
C ARG A 7 4.77 -11.02 -12.50
N HIS A 8 4.84 -10.92 -13.83
CA HIS A 8 5.32 -9.71 -14.48
C HIS A 8 4.40 -8.52 -14.18
N GLY A 9 3.09 -8.69 -14.26
CA GLY A 9 2.12 -7.65 -13.92
C GLY A 9 2.24 -7.17 -12.48
N ALA A 10 2.46 -8.06 -11.51
CA ALA A 10 2.69 -7.70 -10.12
C ALA A 10 3.98 -6.87 -9.93
N TYR A 11 5.05 -7.27 -10.63
CA TYR A 11 6.30 -6.50 -10.63
C TYR A 11 6.11 -5.10 -11.20
N GLU A 12 5.46 -4.98 -12.36
CA GLU A 12 5.19 -3.69 -13.00
C GLU A 12 4.28 -2.80 -12.14
N TYR A 13 3.28 -3.40 -11.49
CA TYR A 13 2.43 -2.68 -10.54
C TYR A 13 3.23 -2.12 -9.36
N ALA A 14 4.04 -2.98 -8.71
CA ALA A 14 4.87 -2.55 -7.58
C ALA A 14 5.87 -1.47 -8.00
N LYS A 15 6.55 -1.67 -9.14
CA LYS A 15 7.48 -0.68 -9.70
C LYS A 15 6.81 0.66 -9.95
N LYS A 16 5.61 0.65 -10.56
CA LYS A 16 4.85 1.88 -10.81
C LYS A 16 4.54 2.62 -9.51
N VAL A 17 4.08 1.91 -8.47
CA VAL A 17 3.78 2.52 -7.16
C VAL A 17 5.02 3.15 -6.55
N PHE A 18 6.17 2.46 -6.59
CA PHE A 18 7.43 3.03 -6.12
C PHE A 18 7.84 4.27 -6.91
N ASP A 19 7.77 4.21 -8.23
CA ASP A 19 8.18 5.32 -9.11
C ASP A 19 7.28 6.55 -8.90
N ASP A 20 5.97 6.36 -8.81
CA ASP A 20 5.00 7.44 -8.59
C ASP A 20 5.25 8.15 -7.25
N ILE A 21 5.46 7.38 -6.17
CA ILE A 21 5.72 7.94 -4.83
C ILE A 21 7.09 8.62 -4.80
N ARG A 22 8.10 8.03 -5.44
CA ARG A 22 9.41 8.66 -5.55
C ARG A 22 9.33 10.04 -6.21
N ALA A 23 8.54 10.16 -7.28
CA ALA A 23 8.44 11.38 -8.07
C ALA A 23 8.10 12.63 -7.24
N PHE A 24 7.23 12.49 -6.23
CA PHE A 24 6.90 13.63 -5.35
C PHE A 24 7.72 13.67 -4.05
N SER A 25 8.58 12.69 -3.81
CA SER A 25 9.35 12.54 -2.56
C SER A 25 10.83 12.92 -2.71
N ILE A 26 11.34 13.08 -3.93
CA ILE A 26 12.76 13.31 -4.19
C ILE A 26 13.30 14.44 -3.35
N ASP A 27 14.42 14.18 -2.68
CA ASP A 27 15.21 15.12 -1.87
C ASP A 27 16.65 14.58 -1.84
N GLU A 28 17.41 14.91 -2.87
CA GLU A 28 18.73 14.31 -3.09
C GLU A 28 19.65 14.38 -1.86
N PRO A 29 20.39 13.30 -1.52
CA PRO A 29 20.57 12.07 -2.33
C PRO A 29 19.48 10.98 -2.15
N GLY A 30 18.40 11.25 -1.42
CA GLY A 30 17.35 10.30 -1.14
C GLY A 30 15.94 10.84 -1.37
N VAL A 31 15.06 10.52 -0.44
CA VAL A 31 13.69 11.02 -0.40
C VAL A 31 13.35 11.59 0.97
N SER A 32 12.39 12.49 1.03
CA SER A 32 11.88 13.05 2.30
C SER A 32 10.36 13.03 2.32
N ARG A 33 9.80 12.30 3.29
CA ARG A 33 8.36 12.20 3.57
C ARG A 33 8.14 12.30 5.07
N GLN A 34 8.26 13.50 5.61
CA GLN A 34 8.14 13.74 7.05
C GLN A 34 6.80 13.24 7.59
N GLY A 35 6.84 12.53 8.71
CA GLY A 35 5.66 12.06 9.43
C GLY A 35 4.69 13.20 9.74
N TYR A 36 3.40 12.98 9.52
CA TYR A 36 2.33 13.99 9.58
C TYR A 36 2.52 15.19 8.64
N GLY A 37 3.49 15.11 7.73
CA GLY A 37 3.74 16.15 6.74
C GLY A 37 2.96 15.95 5.44
N PRO A 38 3.03 16.94 4.53
CA PRO A 38 2.25 16.89 3.28
C PRO A 38 2.66 15.74 2.36
N LYS A 39 3.93 15.36 2.32
CA LYS A 39 4.38 14.26 1.44
C LYS A 39 3.96 12.88 1.97
N GLU A 40 3.93 12.68 3.29
CA GLU A 40 3.31 11.47 3.87
C GLU A 40 1.81 11.44 3.55
N GLN A 41 1.11 12.58 3.66
CA GLN A 41 -0.30 12.65 3.27
C GLN A 41 -0.50 12.26 1.80
N MET A 42 0.37 12.68 0.90
CA MET A 42 0.32 12.27 -0.51
C MET A 42 0.48 10.76 -0.69
N VAL A 43 1.30 10.08 0.14
CA VAL A 43 1.37 8.61 0.12
C VAL A 43 0.03 8.00 0.54
N HIS A 44 -0.59 8.49 1.60
CA HIS A 44 -1.90 8.02 2.05
C HIS A 44 -2.97 8.23 0.98
N ASP A 45 -3.03 9.42 0.37
CA ASP A 45 -3.97 9.74 -0.70
C ASP A 45 -3.76 8.83 -1.93
N TYR A 46 -2.51 8.57 -2.28
CA TYR A 46 -2.16 7.64 -3.36
C TYR A 46 -2.66 6.22 -3.06
N MET A 47 -2.47 5.73 -1.84
CA MET A 47 -2.95 4.40 -1.43
C MET A 47 -4.47 4.32 -1.40
N ILE A 48 -5.16 5.39 -1.00
CA ILE A 48 -6.63 5.46 -1.06
C ILE A 48 -7.11 5.36 -2.51
N GLU A 49 -6.44 6.03 -3.45
CA GLU A 49 -6.79 5.96 -4.85
C GLU A 49 -6.56 4.56 -5.44
N GLN A 50 -5.46 3.90 -5.08
CA GLN A 50 -5.24 2.49 -5.43
C GLN A 50 -6.32 1.58 -4.83
N ALA A 51 -6.72 1.82 -3.58
CA ALA A 51 -7.77 1.07 -2.91
C ALA A 51 -9.12 1.18 -3.64
N LYS A 52 -9.47 2.36 -4.12
CA LYS A 52 -10.69 2.57 -4.92
C LYS A 52 -10.66 1.77 -6.22
N GLN A 53 -9.52 1.77 -6.93
CA GLN A 53 -9.35 1.00 -8.17
C GLN A 53 -9.46 -0.51 -7.94
N LEU A 54 -9.07 -0.98 -6.76
CA LEU A 54 -9.12 -2.39 -6.37
C LEU A 54 -10.39 -2.77 -5.61
N ASP A 55 -11.32 -1.84 -5.44
CA ASP A 55 -12.56 -2.05 -4.66
C ASP A 55 -12.26 -2.56 -3.25
N LEU A 56 -11.33 -1.89 -2.55
CA LEU A 56 -11.01 -2.11 -1.14
C LEU A 56 -11.81 -1.15 -0.26
N GLU A 57 -12.15 -1.59 0.94
CA GLU A 57 -12.73 -0.72 1.95
C GLU A 57 -11.65 0.18 2.57
N VAL A 58 -12.00 1.44 2.83
CA VAL A 58 -11.08 2.45 3.38
C VAL A 58 -11.58 2.89 4.74
N PHE A 59 -10.71 2.83 5.74
CA PHE A 59 -10.97 3.38 7.06
C PHE A 59 -9.75 4.17 7.55
N ILE A 60 -9.97 5.31 8.17
CA ILE A 60 -8.93 6.14 8.77
C ILE A 60 -9.27 6.31 10.24
N ASP A 61 -8.33 5.97 11.12
CA ASP A 61 -8.53 6.13 12.56
C ASP A 61 -8.29 7.58 13.03
N LYS A 62 -8.50 7.81 14.33
CA LYS A 62 -8.33 9.15 14.92
C LYS A 62 -6.90 9.67 14.90
N CYS A 63 -5.91 8.78 14.78
CA CYS A 63 -4.50 9.14 14.65
C CYS A 63 -4.09 9.39 13.19
N GLY A 64 -4.99 9.12 12.24
CA GLY A 64 -4.74 9.27 10.83
C GLY A 64 -4.11 8.03 10.18
N ASN A 65 -4.03 6.91 10.88
CA ASN A 65 -3.59 5.65 10.27
C ASN A 65 -4.62 5.17 9.26
N LEU A 66 -4.14 4.68 8.14
CA LEU A 66 -4.97 4.24 7.02
C LEU A 66 -5.09 2.71 7.03
N PHE A 67 -6.31 2.22 7.02
CA PHE A 67 -6.65 0.81 6.92
C PHE A 67 -7.35 0.55 5.59
N LEU A 68 -6.82 -0.36 4.79
CA LEU A 68 -7.37 -0.77 3.51
C LEU A 68 -7.69 -2.25 3.57
N THR A 69 -8.96 -2.62 3.37
CA THR A 69 -9.43 -3.98 3.57
C THR A 69 -9.92 -4.60 2.28
N LEU A 70 -9.35 -5.75 1.94
CA LEU A 70 -9.91 -6.69 0.96
C LEU A 70 -10.92 -7.57 1.68
N PRO A 71 -12.25 -7.43 1.40
CA PRO A 71 -13.27 -8.22 2.07
C PRO A 71 -13.13 -9.71 1.81
N GLY A 72 -13.25 -10.50 2.87
CA GLY A 72 -13.27 -11.95 2.81
C GLY A 72 -14.67 -12.52 2.62
N GLU A 73 -14.73 -13.85 2.45
CA GLU A 73 -16.00 -14.58 2.37
C GLU A 73 -16.77 -14.55 3.70
N ASP A 74 -16.05 -14.73 4.82
CA ASP A 74 -16.61 -14.70 6.17
C ASP A 74 -16.08 -13.50 6.94
N ARG A 75 -16.89 -12.45 7.00
CA ARG A 75 -16.59 -11.19 7.67
C ARG A 75 -16.65 -11.29 9.21
N THR A 76 -17.10 -12.41 9.77
CA THR A 76 -17.14 -12.64 11.22
C THR A 76 -15.79 -13.12 11.76
N LEU A 77 -14.92 -13.64 10.91
CA LEU A 77 -13.59 -14.07 11.29
C LEU A 77 -12.67 -12.86 11.53
N PRO A 78 -11.72 -12.97 12.48
CA PRO A 78 -10.70 -11.95 12.65
C PRO A 78 -9.91 -11.71 11.35
N ALA A 79 -9.68 -10.45 11.01
CA ALA A 79 -8.90 -10.09 9.82
C ALA A 79 -7.44 -10.53 9.95
N LEU A 80 -6.82 -10.91 8.83
CA LEU A 80 -5.37 -10.95 8.71
C LEU A 80 -4.87 -9.54 8.46
N MET A 81 -3.88 -9.11 9.24
CA MET A 81 -3.32 -7.78 9.09
C MET A 81 -1.86 -7.83 8.66
N THR A 82 -1.51 -6.91 7.81
CA THR A 82 -0.14 -6.62 7.39
C THR A 82 0.00 -5.11 7.27
N GLY A 83 1.21 -4.58 7.22
CA GLY A 83 1.37 -3.15 7.04
C GLY A 83 2.77 -2.65 7.33
N SER A 84 2.92 -1.36 7.16
CA SER A 84 4.14 -0.62 7.41
C SER A 84 3.81 0.88 7.47
N HIS A 85 4.82 1.73 7.27
CA HIS A 85 4.68 3.19 7.28
C HIS A 85 5.05 3.80 5.93
N GLY A 86 4.52 4.99 5.64
CA GLY A 86 4.74 5.71 4.38
C GLY A 86 5.72 6.87 4.49
N ASP A 87 6.02 7.31 5.71
CA ASP A 87 6.99 8.38 5.98
C ASP A 87 8.44 7.92 5.75
N SER A 88 9.35 8.86 5.74
CA SER A 88 10.79 8.63 5.73
C SER A 88 11.50 9.68 6.57
N VAL A 89 12.72 9.37 7.03
CA VAL A 89 13.63 10.39 7.53
C VAL A 89 14.04 11.35 6.39
N PRO A 90 14.50 12.56 6.71
CA PRO A 90 15.02 13.48 5.69
C PRO A 90 16.15 12.83 4.89
N GLN A 91 16.09 12.98 3.56
CA GLN A 91 17.04 12.38 2.61
C GLN A 91 17.29 10.89 2.84
N GLY A 92 16.23 10.17 3.25
CA GLY A 92 16.28 8.77 3.61
C GLY A 92 16.16 7.82 2.43
N GLY A 93 16.19 6.52 2.73
CA GLY A 93 16.01 5.47 1.75
C GLY A 93 14.57 5.44 1.20
N HIS A 94 14.45 5.31 -0.10
CA HIS A 94 13.13 5.30 -0.75
C HIS A 94 12.27 4.11 -0.31
N TYR A 95 12.88 2.97 -0.04
CA TYR A 95 12.20 1.72 0.29
C TYR A 95 11.91 1.54 1.78
N ASP A 96 12.55 2.31 2.65
CA ASP A 96 12.29 2.25 4.08
C ASP A 96 10.81 2.52 4.38
N GLY A 97 10.17 1.61 5.09
CA GLY A 97 8.74 1.60 5.35
C GLY A 97 7.89 1.34 4.11
N LEU A 98 8.16 2.05 3.03
CA LEU A 98 7.37 1.99 1.81
C LEU A 98 7.35 0.58 1.18
N ALA A 99 8.43 -0.19 1.29
CA ALA A 99 8.47 -1.54 0.76
C ALA A 99 7.37 -2.45 1.35
N GLY A 100 7.11 -2.34 2.66
CA GLY A 100 6.03 -3.09 3.31
C GLY A 100 4.65 -2.66 2.82
N VAL A 101 4.43 -1.37 2.63
CA VAL A 101 3.18 -0.80 2.09
C VAL A 101 2.94 -1.29 0.66
N VAL A 102 3.97 -1.20 -0.20
CA VAL A 102 3.88 -1.63 -1.60
C VAL A 102 3.68 -3.14 -1.71
N ALA A 103 4.38 -3.93 -0.89
CA ALA A 103 4.21 -5.39 -0.87
C ALA A 103 2.77 -5.79 -0.52
N ALA A 104 2.19 -5.18 0.51
CA ALA A 104 0.81 -5.43 0.92
C ALA A 104 -0.18 -5.06 -0.21
N MET A 105 -0.05 -3.87 -0.79
CA MET A 105 -0.92 -3.42 -1.87
C MET A 105 -0.77 -4.28 -3.12
N THR A 106 0.46 -4.66 -3.49
CA THR A 106 0.71 -5.54 -4.63
C THR A 106 0.08 -6.91 -4.44
N THR A 107 0.10 -7.43 -3.21
CA THR A 107 -0.57 -8.70 -2.87
C THR A 107 -2.08 -8.60 -3.06
N MET A 108 -2.72 -7.51 -2.59
CA MET A 108 -4.15 -7.28 -2.78
C MET A 108 -4.49 -7.07 -4.26
N TRP A 109 -3.64 -6.34 -4.99
CA TRP A 109 -3.76 -6.19 -6.44
C TRP A 109 -3.74 -7.56 -7.13
N TRP A 110 -2.77 -8.41 -6.79
CA TRP A 110 -2.62 -9.74 -7.37
C TRP A 110 -3.85 -10.63 -7.09
N MET A 111 -4.34 -10.62 -5.85
CA MET A 111 -5.55 -11.36 -5.48
C MET A 111 -6.76 -10.94 -6.32
N ARG A 112 -6.91 -9.64 -6.59
CA ARG A 112 -7.97 -9.14 -7.48
C ARG A 112 -7.79 -9.60 -8.92
N GLN A 113 -6.55 -9.61 -9.44
CA GLN A 113 -6.27 -10.06 -10.81
C GLN A 113 -6.60 -11.53 -11.03
N VAL A 114 -6.36 -12.39 -10.05
CA VAL A 114 -6.67 -13.82 -10.14
C VAL A 114 -8.09 -14.16 -9.68
N GLY A 115 -8.87 -13.19 -9.26
CA GLY A 115 -10.23 -13.41 -8.75
C GLY A 115 -10.28 -14.17 -7.43
N HIS A 116 -9.20 -14.14 -6.65
CA HIS A 116 -9.13 -14.81 -5.35
C HIS A 116 -9.88 -14.00 -4.29
N LYS A 117 -10.88 -14.63 -3.68
CA LYS A 117 -11.56 -14.09 -2.50
C LYS A 117 -11.03 -14.79 -1.26
N PRO A 118 -10.38 -14.07 -0.34
CA PRO A 118 -9.84 -14.70 0.87
C PRO A 118 -10.97 -15.17 1.78
N LYS A 119 -10.70 -16.17 2.61
CA LYS A 119 -11.68 -16.69 3.56
C LYS A 119 -12.10 -15.64 4.59
N ARG A 120 -11.17 -14.83 5.05
CA ARG A 120 -11.37 -13.73 6.00
C ARG A 120 -10.86 -12.42 5.42
N ASP A 121 -11.24 -11.32 6.02
CA ASP A 121 -10.72 -10.02 5.61
C ASP A 121 -9.19 -9.99 5.66
N ILE A 122 -8.60 -9.34 4.66
CA ILE A 122 -7.17 -8.99 4.69
C ILE A 122 -7.10 -7.47 4.75
N THR A 123 -6.48 -6.96 5.81
CA THR A 123 -6.36 -5.52 6.05
C THR A 123 -4.89 -5.12 6.02
N MET A 124 -4.56 -4.17 5.16
CA MET A 124 -3.27 -3.50 5.24
C MET A 124 -3.39 -2.21 6.04
N LEU A 125 -2.39 -1.94 6.85
CA LEU A 125 -2.26 -0.75 7.68
C LEU A 125 -1.09 0.09 7.15
N VAL A 126 -1.36 1.35 6.85
CA VAL A 126 -0.32 2.35 6.60
C VAL A 126 -0.31 3.29 7.80
N THR A 127 0.69 3.13 8.65
CA THR A 127 0.80 3.95 9.85
C THR A 127 1.27 5.36 9.52
N ARG A 128 0.86 6.30 10.36
CA ARG A 128 1.51 7.59 10.48
C ARG A 128 2.77 7.42 11.32
N MET A 129 3.90 7.88 10.81
CA MET A 129 5.18 7.96 11.51
C MET A 129 5.69 6.64 12.09
#